data_55c7868118a9b822910cfcb04016cf33
#
_entry.id   55c7868118a9b822910cfcb04016cf33
#
_cell.length_a   1.000
_cell.length_b   1.000
_cell.length_c   1.000
_cell.angle_alpha   90.00
_cell.angle_beta   90.00
_cell.angle_gamma   90.00
#
_symmetry.space_group_name_H-M   'P 1'
#
loop_
_entity.id
_entity.type
_entity.pdbx_description
1 polymer ?
#
loop_
_entity_poly.entity_id
_entity_poly.type
_entity_poly.pdbx_seq_one_letter_code
_entity_poly.pdbx_strand_id
1 'polypeptide(L)'
;MLLKQDLLLRSLAFTVVYGTVIFVLNNFLTFWALWPGALNTLGSTPPTWLNAGLGWLQVLSYLAAPILAMVHVSRLRTESYQNLSARVSDWAATIIKAAFWMVLLVGMADMLVSFLRIELMLKPIVGSDVASELGKPKFRGAYVHLPLTLLACFIAIRSKGLGFIWLPLLVVVAEFLIVITRFIFSYEQAFMGDLVRFWYAALFLFASANTLLVEGHIRVDVAYTHFKARTQSWVNIFGVSLLGLPLCFTILTLGMWDRTSSINSPLLSVEVSQSGYGMYVKYIMVGFLAIFAFSMVIQFSSYLLKHFGVLRGETATTKANP
;
A
#
# COMPACT_ATOMS: atom_id res chain seq x y z
N MET A 1 35.95 3.71 7.69
CA MET A 1 35.21 4.29 8.84
C MET A 1 34.11 5.18 8.28
N LEU A 2 32.83 4.81 8.43
CA LEU A 2 31.73 5.68 7.98
C LEU A 2 31.83 7.01 8.72
N LEU A 3 31.83 8.13 7.99
CA LEU A 3 31.70 9.45 8.59
C LEU A 3 30.40 9.49 9.38
N LYS A 4 30.37 10.15 10.53
CA LYS A 4 29.13 10.30 11.35
C LYS A 4 27.94 10.78 10.49
N GLN A 5 28.21 11.60 9.49
CA GLN A 5 27.22 12.09 8.53
C GLN A 5 26.58 10.97 7.68
N ASP A 6 27.35 9.95 7.27
CA ASP A 6 26.81 8.83 6.48
C ASP A 6 25.83 7.97 7.31
N LEU A 7 26.18 7.75 8.58
CA LEU A 7 25.28 7.07 9.51
C LEU A 7 23.98 7.84 9.67
N LEU A 8 24.04 9.15 9.84
CA LEU A 8 22.84 10.00 10.00
C LEU A 8 21.96 9.99 8.75
N LEU A 9 22.52 10.16 7.54
CA LEU A 9 21.76 10.18 6.29
C LEU A 9 21.04 8.84 6.04
N ARG A 10 21.75 7.73 6.23
CA ARG A 10 21.17 6.38 6.13
C ARG A 10 20.08 6.16 7.18
N SER A 11 20.36 6.53 8.44
CA SER A 11 19.38 6.38 9.53
C SER A 11 18.12 7.21 9.29
N LEU A 12 18.23 8.39 8.70
CA LEU A 12 17.07 9.24 8.36
C LEU A 12 16.13 8.51 7.41
N ALA A 13 16.64 7.95 6.31
CA ALA A 13 15.81 7.22 5.35
C ALA A 13 15.11 6.02 6.00
N PHE A 14 15.82 5.24 6.82
CA PHE A 14 15.21 4.11 7.54
C PHE A 14 14.26 4.54 8.66
N THR A 15 14.51 5.70 9.31
CA THR A 15 13.58 6.25 10.32
C THR A 15 12.23 6.58 9.70
N VAL A 16 12.21 7.13 8.49
CA VAL A 16 10.98 7.39 7.73
C VAL A 16 10.22 6.09 7.48
N VAL A 17 10.90 5.03 7.03
CA VAL A 17 10.26 3.72 6.80
C VAL A 17 9.71 3.13 8.10
N TYR A 18 10.54 3.04 9.15
CA TYR A 18 10.13 2.44 10.42
C TYR A 18 9.04 3.25 11.12
N GLY A 19 9.12 4.58 11.07
CA GLY A 19 8.08 5.45 11.59
C GLY A 19 6.73 5.21 10.92
N THR A 20 6.74 5.01 9.59
CA THR A 20 5.52 4.71 8.84
C THR A 20 4.98 3.31 9.17
N VAL A 21 5.85 2.30 9.29
CA VAL A 21 5.45 0.94 9.74
C VAL A 21 4.82 1.00 11.12
N ILE A 22 5.45 1.71 12.06
CA ILE A 22 4.95 1.86 13.43
C ILE A 22 3.62 2.62 13.44
N PHE A 23 3.47 3.65 12.59
CA PHE A 23 2.20 4.38 12.46
C PHE A 23 1.07 3.44 12.01
N VAL A 24 1.27 2.66 10.94
CA VAL A 24 0.26 1.72 10.43
C VAL A 24 -0.05 0.63 11.47
N LEU A 25 0.97 0.11 12.16
CA LEU A 25 0.78 -0.87 13.23
C LEU A 25 -0.01 -0.28 14.41
N ASN A 26 0.35 0.91 14.88
CA ASN A 26 -0.37 1.56 15.96
C ASN A 26 -1.80 1.93 15.57
N ASN A 27 -2.05 2.31 14.32
CA ASN A 27 -3.39 2.51 13.81
C ASN A 27 -4.22 1.22 13.90
N PHE A 28 -3.67 0.11 13.44
CA PHE A 28 -4.30 -1.20 13.57
C PHE A 28 -4.59 -1.55 15.04
N LEU A 29 -3.60 -1.41 15.92
CA LEU A 29 -3.76 -1.71 17.35
C LEU A 29 -4.83 -0.83 18.01
N THR A 30 -4.90 0.45 17.64
CA THR A 30 -5.88 1.38 18.21
C THR A 30 -7.30 1.08 17.76
N PHE A 31 -7.53 0.89 16.46
CA PHE A 31 -8.89 0.84 15.92
C PHE A 31 -9.45 -0.58 15.75
N TRP A 32 -8.58 -1.59 15.59
CA TRP A 32 -8.99 -3.00 15.44
C TRP A 32 -8.79 -3.80 16.73
N ALA A 33 -7.68 -3.60 17.44
CA ALA A 33 -7.39 -4.28 18.71
C ALA A 33 -7.86 -3.48 19.94
N LEU A 34 -8.47 -2.29 19.73
CA LEU A 34 -9.05 -1.43 20.76
C LEU A 34 -8.03 -0.98 21.84
N TRP A 35 -6.77 -0.77 21.43
CA TRP A 35 -5.77 -0.16 22.31
C TRP A 35 -6.03 1.34 22.47
N PRO A 36 -5.50 1.96 23.56
CA PRO A 36 -5.80 3.37 23.89
C PRO A 36 -5.46 4.37 22.79
N GLY A 37 -4.39 4.11 22.03
CA GLY A 37 -3.81 5.07 21.09
C GLY A 37 -2.78 6.00 21.74
N ALA A 38 -1.69 6.27 21.02
CA ALA A 38 -0.60 7.11 21.52
C ALA A 38 -1.06 8.54 21.86
N LEU A 39 -1.90 9.13 21.01
CA LEU A 39 -2.41 10.50 21.20
C LEU A 39 -3.33 10.61 22.41
N ASN A 40 -4.25 9.66 22.60
CA ASN A 40 -5.13 9.65 23.74
C ASN A 40 -4.34 9.48 25.05
N THR A 41 -3.26 8.70 25.02
CA THR A 41 -2.38 8.51 26.17
C THR A 41 -1.64 9.78 26.56
N LEU A 42 -1.26 10.61 25.59
CA LEU A 42 -0.60 11.90 25.84
C LEU A 42 -1.58 13.00 26.26
N GLY A 43 -2.84 12.91 25.84
CA GLY A 43 -3.87 13.93 26.08
C GLY A 43 -4.79 13.67 27.27
N SER A 44 -4.87 12.44 27.77
CA SER A 44 -5.77 12.06 28.87
C SER A 44 -5.15 10.98 29.77
N THR A 45 -5.57 10.93 31.03
CA THR A 45 -5.23 9.83 31.93
C THR A 45 -6.04 8.59 31.57
N PRO A 46 -5.41 7.47 31.19
CA PRO A 46 -6.12 6.25 30.86
C PRO A 46 -6.86 5.68 32.08
N PRO A 47 -8.07 5.10 31.90
CA PRO A 47 -8.93 4.70 33.00
C PRO A 47 -8.40 3.50 33.82
N THR A 48 -7.43 2.75 33.30
CA THR A 48 -6.84 1.60 33.98
C THR A 48 -5.31 1.57 33.78
N TRP A 49 -4.58 0.93 34.71
CA TRP A 49 -3.13 0.78 34.64
C TRP A 49 -2.70 -0.04 33.39
N LEU A 50 -3.52 -1.02 32.96
CA LEU A 50 -3.25 -1.80 31.76
C LEU A 50 -3.34 -0.94 30.50
N ASN A 51 -4.39 -0.12 30.39
CA ASN A 51 -4.53 0.83 29.27
C ASN A 51 -3.41 1.87 29.29
N ALA A 52 -2.96 2.33 30.47
CA ALA A 52 -1.80 3.20 30.57
C ALA A 52 -0.55 2.51 29.99
N GLY A 53 -0.28 1.28 30.39
CA GLY A 53 0.86 0.51 29.88
C GLY A 53 0.84 0.31 28.36
N LEU A 54 -0.30 -0.09 27.80
CA LEU A 54 -0.47 -0.27 26.36
C LEU A 54 -0.31 1.04 25.59
N GLY A 55 -0.87 2.12 26.10
CA GLY A 55 -0.75 3.44 25.49
C GLY A 55 0.69 3.97 25.50
N TRP A 56 1.39 3.85 26.61
CA TRP A 56 2.81 4.22 26.68
C TRP A 56 3.69 3.34 25.77
N LEU A 57 3.36 2.05 25.60
CA LEU A 57 4.05 1.18 24.65
C LEU A 57 3.90 1.73 23.22
N GLN A 58 2.71 2.22 22.84
CA GLN A 58 2.48 2.85 21.55
C GLN A 58 3.29 4.16 21.40
N VAL A 59 3.34 5.01 22.41
CA VAL A 59 4.16 6.23 22.38
C VAL A 59 5.65 5.89 22.25
N LEU A 60 6.14 4.98 23.07
CA LEU A 60 7.55 4.56 23.05
C LEU A 60 7.95 3.90 21.74
N SER A 61 7.00 3.21 21.05
CA SER A 61 7.28 2.61 19.74
C SER A 61 7.68 3.66 18.70
N TYR A 62 7.09 4.86 18.73
CA TYR A 62 7.51 5.96 17.84
C TYR A 62 8.91 6.47 18.15
N LEU A 63 9.26 6.56 19.44
CA LEU A 63 10.63 6.93 19.86
C LEU A 63 11.64 5.84 19.52
N ALA A 64 11.20 4.59 19.44
CA ALA A 64 12.06 3.46 19.03
C ALA A 64 12.41 3.49 17.53
N ALA A 65 11.60 4.14 16.67
CA ALA A 65 11.84 4.18 15.23
C ALA A 65 13.25 4.66 14.84
N PRO A 66 13.73 5.83 15.28
CA PRO A 66 15.08 6.29 14.97
C PRO A 66 16.18 5.41 15.59
N ILE A 67 15.92 4.83 16.77
CA ILE A 67 16.87 3.91 17.43
C ILE A 67 17.01 2.62 16.61
N LEU A 68 15.90 2.03 16.20
CA LEU A 68 15.88 0.85 15.34
C LEU A 68 16.56 1.11 14.01
N ALA A 69 16.29 2.27 13.38
CA ALA A 69 16.96 2.70 12.15
C ALA A 69 18.48 2.77 12.35
N MET A 70 18.93 3.40 13.42
CA MET A 70 20.37 3.54 13.71
C MET A 70 21.02 2.19 13.97
N VAL A 71 20.39 1.31 14.74
CA VAL A 71 20.87 -0.07 15.00
C VAL A 71 20.93 -0.86 13.70
N HIS A 72 19.87 -0.79 12.86
CA HIS A 72 19.84 -1.47 11.56
C HIS A 72 20.98 -1.01 10.65
N VAL A 73 21.14 0.29 10.47
CA VAL A 73 22.20 0.88 9.63
C VAL A 73 23.59 0.57 10.20
N SER A 74 23.74 0.53 11.52
CA SER A 74 25.03 0.20 12.14
C SER A 74 25.49 -1.23 11.82
N ARG A 75 24.53 -2.15 11.59
CA ARG A 75 24.84 -3.54 11.16
C ARG A 75 25.16 -3.63 9.68
N LEU A 76 24.70 -2.66 8.88
CA LEU A 76 24.88 -2.61 7.43
C LEU A 76 25.97 -1.58 6.99
N ARG A 77 26.94 -1.32 7.86
CA ARG A 77 27.98 -0.29 7.65
C ARG A 77 28.82 -0.49 6.38
N THR A 78 29.00 -1.73 5.96
CA THR A 78 29.82 -2.09 4.80
C THR A 78 29.06 -2.03 3.48
N GLU A 79 27.73 -1.93 3.52
CA GLU A 79 26.93 -1.87 2.29
C GLU A 79 26.99 -0.49 1.65
N SER A 80 26.93 -0.45 0.30
CA SER A 80 26.83 0.80 -0.46
C SER A 80 25.43 1.39 -0.35
N TYR A 81 25.30 2.68 -0.59
CA TYR A 81 24.01 3.35 -0.67
C TYR A 81 23.12 2.76 -1.78
N GLN A 82 23.73 2.35 -2.90
CA GLN A 82 23.03 1.75 -4.04
C GLN A 82 22.39 0.40 -3.63
N ASN A 83 23.13 -0.45 -2.90
CA ASN A 83 22.62 -1.73 -2.41
C ASN A 83 21.48 -1.53 -1.40
N LEU A 84 21.63 -0.58 -0.48
CA LEU A 84 20.58 -0.24 0.48
C LEU A 84 19.32 0.29 -0.22
N SER A 85 19.50 1.17 -1.21
CA SER A 85 18.40 1.66 -2.04
C SER A 85 17.68 0.52 -2.76
N ALA A 86 18.41 -0.38 -3.42
CA ALA A 86 17.81 -1.53 -4.11
C ALA A 86 17.01 -2.41 -3.15
N ARG A 87 17.55 -2.72 -1.97
CA ARG A 87 16.85 -3.52 -0.94
C ARG A 87 15.56 -2.87 -0.46
N VAL A 88 15.59 -1.56 -0.19
CA VAL A 88 14.39 -0.82 0.23
C VAL A 88 13.35 -0.77 -0.91
N SER A 89 13.80 -0.62 -2.16
CA SER A 89 12.92 -0.69 -3.32
C SER A 89 12.29 -2.08 -3.49
N ASP A 90 13.02 -3.16 -3.22
CA ASP A 90 12.50 -4.53 -3.25
C ASP A 90 11.37 -4.73 -2.21
N TRP A 91 11.41 -4.04 -1.06
CA TRP A 91 10.31 -4.05 -0.10
C TRP A 91 9.06 -3.40 -0.68
N ALA A 92 9.19 -2.22 -1.29
CA ALA A 92 8.06 -1.56 -1.98
C ALA A 92 7.49 -2.46 -3.08
N ALA A 93 8.34 -3.05 -3.91
CA ALA A 93 7.94 -3.98 -4.97
C ALA A 93 7.19 -5.21 -4.42
N THR A 94 7.60 -5.74 -3.27
CA THR A 94 6.93 -6.88 -2.63
C THR A 94 5.54 -6.51 -2.14
N ILE A 95 5.38 -5.31 -1.55
CA ILE A 95 4.07 -4.81 -1.11
C ILE A 95 3.12 -4.64 -2.30
N ILE A 96 3.60 -4.02 -3.38
CA ILE A 96 2.81 -3.84 -4.61
C ILE A 96 2.43 -5.18 -5.24
N LYS A 97 3.32 -6.16 -5.20
CA LYS A 97 3.04 -7.52 -5.67
C LYS A 97 1.96 -8.21 -4.83
N ALA A 98 2.02 -8.05 -3.50
CA ALA A 98 0.97 -8.56 -2.61
C ALA A 98 -0.38 -7.88 -2.87
N ALA A 99 -0.38 -6.56 -3.06
CA ALA A 99 -1.57 -5.81 -3.42
C ALA A 99 -2.15 -6.24 -4.78
N PHE A 100 -1.30 -6.49 -5.78
CA PHE A 100 -1.74 -7.03 -7.07
C PHE A 100 -2.47 -8.38 -6.92
N TRP A 101 -1.85 -9.35 -6.22
CA TRP A 101 -2.47 -10.64 -6.00
C TRP A 101 -3.75 -10.56 -5.19
N MET A 102 -3.80 -9.67 -4.19
CA MET A 102 -5.03 -9.41 -3.43
C MET A 102 -6.15 -8.90 -4.34
N VAL A 103 -5.87 -7.90 -5.18
CA VAL A 103 -6.85 -7.33 -6.11
C VAL A 103 -7.34 -8.37 -7.12
N LEU A 104 -6.45 -9.21 -7.63
CA LEU A 104 -6.82 -10.28 -8.55
C LEU A 104 -7.71 -11.32 -7.88
N LEU A 105 -7.25 -11.88 -6.76
CA LEU A 105 -7.97 -12.98 -6.09
C LEU A 105 -9.30 -12.52 -5.49
N VAL A 106 -9.31 -11.40 -4.78
CA VAL A 106 -10.54 -10.85 -4.19
C VAL A 106 -11.49 -10.37 -5.27
N GLY A 107 -10.99 -9.68 -6.30
CA GLY A 107 -11.81 -9.21 -7.41
C GLY A 107 -12.53 -10.35 -8.12
N MET A 108 -11.80 -11.41 -8.48
CA MET A 108 -12.39 -12.58 -9.13
C MET A 108 -13.37 -13.34 -8.24
N ALA A 109 -13.02 -13.56 -6.97
CA ALA A 109 -13.90 -14.29 -6.04
C ALA A 109 -15.17 -13.50 -5.75
N ASP A 110 -15.06 -12.19 -5.49
CA ASP A 110 -16.22 -11.37 -5.16
C ASP A 110 -17.13 -11.14 -6.38
N MET A 111 -16.56 -11.01 -7.57
CA MET A 111 -17.28 -11.01 -8.84
C MET A 111 -18.08 -12.32 -9.00
N LEU A 112 -17.43 -13.48 -8.81
CA LEU A 112 -18.09 -14.79 -8.95
C LEU A 112 -19.24 -14.95 -7.95
N VAL A 113 -19.03 -14.60 -6.69
CA VAL A 113 -20.09 -14.67 -5.67
C VAL A 113 -21.24 -13.70 -6.01
N SER A 114 -20.95 -12.51 -6.51
CA SER A 114 -21.96 -11.53 -6.91
C SER A 114 -22.75 -12.01 -8.13
N PHE A 115 -22.08 -12.57 -9.14
CA PHE A 115 -22.72 -13.20 -10.30
C PHE A 115 -23.66 -14.32 -9.89
N LEU A 116 -23.17 -15.32 -9.14
CA LEU A 116 -23.97 -16.46 -8.69
C LEU A 116 -25.19 -16.03 -7.83
N ARG A 117 -25.04 -14.93 -7.08
CA ARG A 117 -26.13 -14.37 -6.28
C ARG A 117 -27.22 -13.75 -7.16
N ILE A 118 -26.84 -12.99 -8.17
CA ILE A 118 -27.79 -12.33 -9.10
C ILE A 118 -28.54 -13.36 -9.93
N GLU A 119 -27.85 -14.36 -10.44
CA GLU A 119 -28.43 -15.43 -11.25
C GLU A 119 -29.17 -16.49 -10.41
N LEU A 120 -29.35 -16.26 -9.09
CA LEU A 120 -30.03 -17.17 -8.14
C LEU A 120 -29.38 -18.56 -8.07
N MET A 121 -28.17 -18.72 -8.57
CA MET A 121 -27.39 -19.96 -8.58
C MET A 121 -26.65 -20.22 -7.28
N LEU A 122 -26.47 -19.20 -6.43
CA LEU A 122 -25.70 -19.34 -5.20
C LEU A 122 -26.34 -20.31 -4.21
N LYS A 123 -27.66 -20.21 -4.00
CA LYS A 123 -28.40 -21.11 -3.08
C LYS A 123 -28.34 -22.59 -3.45
N PRO A 124 -28.54 -22.99 -4.72
CA PRO A 124 -28.38 -24.39 -5.14
C PRO A 124 -26.98 -24.96 -4.92
N ILE A 125 -25.93 -24.11 -5.00
CA ILE A 125 -24.53 -24.55 -4.91
C ILE A 125 -24.07 -24.66 -3.45
N VAL A 126 -24.35 -23.67 -2.60
CA VAL A 126 -23.78 -23.60 -1.24
C VAL A 126 -24.82 -23.76 -0.13
N GLY A 127 -26.10 -23.94 -0.47
CA GLY A 127 -27.21 -24.01 0.50
C GLY A 127 -27.73 -22.63 0.91
N SER A 128 -28.95 -22.61 1.50
CA SER A 128 -29.66 -21.38 1.87
C SER A 128 -28.92 -20.55 2.91
N ASP A 129 -28.35 -21.20 3.92
CA ASP A 129 -27.73 -20.54 5.07
C ASP A 129 -26.42 -19.85 4.66
N VAL A 130 -25.53 -20.56 3.96
CA VAL A 130 -24.26 -20.00 3.47
C VAL A 130 -24.51 -18.91 2.44
N ALA A 131 -25.50 -19.08 1.54
CA ALA A 131 -25.86 -18.06 0.57
C ALA A 131 -26.35 -16.77 1.24
N SER A 132 -27.14 -16.89 2.33
CA SER A 132 -27.57 -15.75 3.13
C SER A 132 -26.39 -15.04 3.81
N GLU A 133 -25.46 -15.79 4.41
CA GLU A 133 -24.27 -15.23 5.05
C GLU A 133 -23.33 -14.54 4.04
N LEU A 134 -23.12 -15.13 2.85
CA LEU A 134 -22.35 -14.52 1.76
C LEU A 134 -22.99 -13.22 1.23
N GLY A 135 -24.28 -12.98 1.49
CA GLY A 135 -24.95 -11.71 1.25
C GLY A 135 -24.59 -10.61 2.25
N LYS A 136 -23.91 -10.92 3.36
CA LYS A 136 -23.55 -9.96 4.40
C LYS A 136 -22.12 -9.46 4.20
N PRO A 137 -21.86 -8.14 4.13
CA PRO A 137 -20.51 -7.58 3.88
C PRO A 137 -19.47 -8.05 4.89
N LYS A 138 -19.81 -8.05 6.19
CA LYS A 138 -18.87 -8.47 7.25
C LYS A 138 -18.48 -9.93 7.14
N PHE A 139 -19.42 -10.81 6.79
CA PHE A 139 -19.14 -12.24 6.58
C PHE A 139 -18.22 -12.42 5.37
N ARG A 140 -18.55 -11.81 4.23
CA ARG A 140 -17.73 -11.90 3.03
C ARG A 140 -16.33 -11.32 3.26
N GLY A 141 -16.22 -10.19 3.97
CA GLY A 141 -14.94 -9.60 4.37
C GLY A 141 -14.08 -10.55 5.19
N ALA A 142 -14.66 -11.18 6.22
CA ALA A 142 -13.92 -12.04 7.14
C ALA A 142 -13.59 -13.41 6.56
N TYR A 143 -14.51 -14.05 5.82
CA TYR A 143 -14.38 -15.44 5.39
C TYR A 143 -13.97 -15.61 3.92
N VAL A 144 -14.06 -14.56 3.09
CA VAL A 144 -13.62 -14.59 1.69
C VAL A 144 -12.45 -13.66 1.47
N HIS A 145 -12.61 -12.36 1.75
CA HIS A 145 -11.58 -11.37 1.40
C HIS A 145 -10.31 -11.50 2.27
N LEU A 146 -10.45 -11.70 3.58
CA LEU A 146 -9.29 -11.82 4.46
C LEU A 146 -8.43 -13.06 4.15
N PRO A 147 -9.00 -14.29 4.02
CA PRO A 147 -8.21 -15.46 3.63
C PRO A 147 -7.53 -15.31 2.27
N LEU A 148 -8.21 -14.72 1.27
CA LEU A 148 -7.63 -14.46 -0.03
C LEU A 148 -6.52 -13.40 0.02
N THR A 149 -6.65 -12.40 0.88
CA THR A 149 -5.59 -11.40 1.12
C THR A 149 -4.35 -12.06 1.75
N LEU A 150 -4.55 -12.94 2.73
CA LEU A 150 -3.42 -13.69 3.32
C LEU A 150 -2.75 -14.62 2.30
N LEU A 151 -3.54 -15.29 1.47
CA LEU A 151 -3.04 -16.10 0.36
C LEU A 151 -2.26 -15.24 -0.65
N ALA A 152 -2.76 -14.05 -0.97
CA ALA A 152 -2.09 -13.09 -1.85
C ALA A 152 -0.71 -12.68 -1.31
N CYS A 153 -0.59 -12.40 -0.02
CA CYS A 153 0.69 -12.12 0.64
C CYS A 153 1.65 -13.32 0.53
N PHE A 154 1.16 -14.54 0.75
CA PHE A 154 1.95 -15.75 0.62
C PHE A 154 2.46 -15.96 -0.81
N ILE A 155 1.58 -15.80 -1.82
CA ILE A 155 1.95 -15.91 -3.24
C ILE A 155 2.98 -14.83 -3.60
N ALA A 156 2.82 -13.60 -3.13
CA ALA A 156 3.72 -12.50 -3.44
C ALA A 156 5.17 -12.76 -3.00
N ILE A 157 5.36 -13.43 -1.86
CA ILE A 157 6.69 -13.80 -1.36
C ILE A 157 7.32 -14.89 -2.23
N ARG A 158 6.50 -15.79 -2.81
CA ARG A 158 6.97 -16.93 -3.61
C ARG A 158 7.06 -16.64 -5.09
N SER A 159 6.23 -15.73 -5.63
CA SER A 159 6.15 -15.47 -7.07
C SER A 159 7.32 -14.61 -7.55
N LYS A 160 7.92 -15.04 -8.67
CA LYS A 160 8.90 -14.27 -9.43
C LYS A 160 8.19 -13.74 -10.69
N GLY A 161 8.07 -12.41 -10.84
CA GLY A 161 7.78 -11.82 -12.14
C GLY A 161 6.35 -11.40 -12.48
N LEU A 162 5.31 -11.80 -11.76
CA LEU A 162 3.97 -11.23 -11.97
C LEU A 162 3.81 -9.95 -11.14
N GLY A 163 3.66 -8.82 -11.80
CA GLY A 163 3.51 -7.52 -11.18
C GLY A 163 2.30 -6.76 -11.70
N PHE A 164 2.19 -5.52 -11.29
CA PHE A 164 1.10 -4.61 -11.69
C PHE A 164 0.93 -4.44 -13.22
N ILE A 165 1.92 -4.81 -14.04
CA ILE A 165 1.86 -4.78 -15.52
C ILE A 165 0.68 -5.58 -16.06
N TRP A 166 0.23 -6.61 -15.35
CA TRP A 166 -0.96 -7.39 -15.72
C TRP A 166 -2.28 -6.66 -15.45
N LEU A 167 -2.30 -5.66 -14.57
CA LEU A 167 -3.53 -4.90 -14.28
C LEU A 167 -4.11 -4.18 -15.50
N PRO A 168 -3.33 -3.49 -16.37
CA PRO A 168 -3.86 -2.93 -17.60
C PRO A 168 -4.55 -3.97 -18.48
N LEU A 169 -3.93 -5.14 -18.63
CA LEU A 169 -4.53 -6.23 -19.41
C LEU A 169 -5.85 -6.71 -18.78
N LEU A 170 -5.89 -6.89 -17.47
CA LEU A 170 -7.10 -7.30 -16.76
C LEU A 170 -8.22 -6.26 -16.92
N VAL A 171 -7.91 -4.98 -16.83
CA VAL A 171 -8.88 -3.90 -17.08
C VAL A 171 -9.41 -3.96 -18.50
N VAL A 172 -8.53 -4.06 -19.50
CA VAL A 172 -8.95 -4.14 -20.92
C VAL A 172 -9.80 -5.39 -21.17
N VAL A 173 -9.43 -6.54 -20.62
CA VAL A 173 -10.22 -7.78 -20.77
C VAL A 173 -11.58 -7.63 -20.09
N ALA A 174 -11.67 -7.04 -18.91
CA ALA A 174 -12.95 -6.82 -18.22
C ALA A 174 -13.85 -5.87 -18.98
N GLU A 175 -13.33 -4.75 -19.48
CA GLU A 175 -14.08 -3.81 -20.33
C GLU A 175 -14.57 -4.48 -21.62
N PHE A 176 -13.70 -5.24 -22.27
CA PHE A 176 -14.06 -5.96 -23.48
C PHE A 176 -15.18 -7.00 -23.24
N LEU A 177 -15.11 -7.73 -22.11
CA LEU A 177 -16.17 -8.65 -21.71
C LEU A 177 -17.50 -7.92 -21.46
N ILE A 178 -17.47 -6.73 -20.82
CA ILE A 178 -18.68 -5.90 -20.62
C ILE A 178 -19.28 -5.51 -21.96
N VAL A 179 -18.45 -5.07 -22.91
CA VAL A 179 -18.93 -4.69 -24.25
C VAL A 179 -19.58 -5.89 -24.94
N ILE A 180 -18.95 -7.06 -24.94
CA ILE A 180 -19.50 -8.26 -25.54
C ILE A 180 -20.83 -8.67 -24.88
N THR A 181 -20.85 -8.75 -23.55
CA THR A 181 -22.06 -9.18 -22.82
C THR A 181 -23.21 -8.20 -23.03
N ARG A 182 -22.95 -6.91 -23.03
CA ARG A 182 -23.95 -5.88 -23.26
C ARG A 182 -24.52 -5.90 -24.68
N PHE A 183 -23.66 -5.93 -25.70
CA PHE A 183 -24.11 -5.76 -27.09
C PHE A 183 -24.54 -7.07 -27.77
N ILE A 184 -23.98 -8.21 -27.37
CA ILE A 184 -24.33 -9.51 -27.97
C ILE A 184 -25.43 -10.20 -27.16
N PHE A 185 -25.34 -10.16 -25.82
CA PHE A 185 -26.23 -10.91 -24.93
C PHE A 185 -27.26 -10.00 -24.22
N SER A 186 -27.21 -8.69 -24.42
CA SER A 186 -28.06 -7.70 -23.70
C SER A 186 -27.99 -7.87 -22.18
N TYR A 187 -26.82 -8.29 -21.69
CA TYR A 187 -26.57 -8.56 -20.29
C TYR A 187 -25.57 -7.56 -19.71
N GLU A 188 -26.02 -6.78 -18.72
CA GLU A 188 -25.21 -5.83 -17.98
C GLU A 188 -25.64 -5.81 -16.51
N GLN A 189 -24.69 -6.02 -15.59
CA GLN A 189 -24.92 -6.05 -14.17
C GLN A 189 -23.93 -5.15 -13.41
N ALA A 190 -24.37 -4.62 -12.26
CA ALA A 190 -23.60 -3.67 -11.47
C ALA A 190 -22.21 -4.21 -11.04
N PHE A 191 -22.08 -5.50 -10.73
CA PHE A 191 -20.82 -6.11 -10.33
C PHE A 191 -19.74 -6.04 -11.42
N MET A 192 -20.12 -6.01 -12.70
CA MET A 192 -19.17 -5.94 -13.82
C MET A 192 -18.45 -4.58 -13.83
N GLY A 193 -19.21 -3.49 -13.69
CA GLY A 193 -18.65 -2.14 -13.57
C GLY A 193 -17.84 -1.95 -12.27
N ASP A 194 -18.25 -2.59 -11.18
CA ASP A 194 -17.50 -2.54 -9.92
C ASP A 194 -16.15 -3.26 -10.03
N LEU A 195 -16.06 -4.39 -10.77
CA LEU A 195 -14.81 -5.10 -11.03
C LEU A 195 -13.82 -4.21 -11.79
N VAL A 196 -14.28 -3.55 -12.85
CA VAL A 196 -13.45 -2.63 -13.62
C VAL A 196 -12.94 -1.49 -12.75
N ARG A 197 -13.82 -0.84 -11.98
CA ARG A 197 -13.43 0.24 -11.06
C ARG A 197 -12.40 -0.23 -10.04
N PHE A 198 -12.57 -1.44 -9.51
CA PHE A 198 -11.68 -2.05 -8.52
C PHE A 198 -10.27 -2.27 -9.11
N TRP A 199 -10.17 -2.88 -10.29
CA TRP A 199 -8.89 -3.10 -10.96
C TRP A 199 -8.25 -1.82 -11.46
N TYR A 200 -9.07 -0.88 -11.96
CA TYR A 200 -8.61 0.41 -12.45
C TYR A 200 -8.03 1.29 -11.32
N ALA A 201 -8.72 1.34 -10.18
CA ALA A 201 -8.21 2.05 -9.00
C ALA A 201 -6.87 1.47 -8.52
N ALA A 202 -6.76 0.13 -8.51
CA ALA A 202 -5.50 -0.54 -8.18
C ALA A 202 -4.38 -0.22 -9.17
N LEU A 203 -4.67 -0.22 -10.48
CA LEU A 203 -3.72 0.12 -11.51
C LEU A 203 -3.12 1.52 -11.29
N PHE A 204 -3.97 2.54 -11.11
CA PHE A 204 -3.50 3.90 -10.93
C PHE A 204 -2.68 4.10 -9.66
N LEU A 205 -3.10 3.51 -8.56
CA LEU A 205 -2.44 3.71 -7.28
C LEU A 205 -1.15 2.87 -7.16
N PHE A 206 -1.16 1.60 -7.60
CA PHE A 206 -0.03 0.71 -7.39
C PHE A 206 1.09 0.87 -8.44
N ALA A 207 0.77 1.40 -9.62
CA ALA A 207 1.77 1.69 -10.63
C ALA A 207 2.80 2.74 -10.18
N SER A 208 2.40 3.68 -9.30
CA SER A 208 3.19 4.86 -8.96
C SER A 208 4.58 4.55 -8.40
N ALA A 209 4.69 3.58 -7.48
CA ALA A 209 5.98 3.21 -6.89
C ALA A 209 6.92 2.58 -7.93
N ASN A 210 6.39 1.73 -8.82
CA ASN A 210 7.20 1.15 -9.89
C ASN A 210 7.57 2.19 -10.95
N THR A 211 6.66 3.07 -11.33
CA THR A 211 6.93 4.14 -12.29
C THR A 211 8.02 5.07 -11.79
N LEU A 212 8.07 5.33 -10.48
CA LEU A 212 9.17 6.08 -9.87
C LEU A 212 10.49 5.31 -9.95
N LEU A 213 10.46 3.99 -9.70
CA LEU A 213 11.66 3.14 -9.74
C LEU A 213 12.30 3.08 -11.12
N VAL A 214 11.50 2.88 -12.17
CA VAL A 214 11.99 2.78 -13.56
C VAL A 214 12.14 4.14 -14.25
N GLU A 215 11.93 5.23 -13.52
CA GLU A 215 11.93 6.60 -14.05
C GLU A 215 11.00 6.77 -15.27
N GLY A 216 9.90 5.98 -15.30
CA GLY A 216 8.95 5.89 -16.41
C GLY A 216 8.02 7.10 -16.55
N HIS A 217 8.19 8.15 -15.76
CA HIS A 217 7.43 9.38 -15.92
C HIS A 217 7.92 10.18 -17.14
N ILE A 218 6.98 10.69 -17.93
CA ILE A 218 7.30 11.68 -18.95
C ILE A 218 7.75 12.96 -18.21
N ARG A 219 9.03 13.31 -18.36
CA ARG A 219 9.60 14.52 -17.77
C ARG A 219 9.76 15.58 -18.85
N VAL A 220 9.38 16.81 -18.54
CA VAL A 220 9.78 17.97 -19.33
C VAL A 220 11.16 18.40 -18.82
N ASP A 221 12.18 17.66 -19.22
CA ASP A 221 13.53 17.72 -18.64
C ASP A 221 14.44 18.79 -19.26
N VAL A 222 13.87 19.79 -19.93
CA VAL A 222 14.66 20.80 -20.67
C VAL A 222 15.76 21.45 -19.83
N ALA A 223 15.48 21.79 -18.58
CA ALA A 223 16.48 22.37 -17.68
C ALA A 223 17.25 21.29 -16.89
N TYR A 224 16.55 20.24 -16.43
CA TYR A 224 17.10 19.22 -15.55
C TYR A 224 18.21 18.38 -16.22
N THR A 225 18.09 18.05 -17.50
CA THR A 225 19.10 17.29 -18.25
C THR A 225 20.45 18.00 -18.36
N HIS A 226 20.48 19.33 -18.30
CA HIS A 226 21.70 20.12 -18.33
C HIS A 226 22.41 20.20 -16.97
N PHE A 227 21.76 19.75 -15.89
CA PHE A 227 22.38 19.79 -14.57
C PHE A 227 23.40 18.66 -14.39
N LYS A 228 24.48 18.96 -13.66
CA LYS A 228 25.43 17.94 -13.21
C LYS A 228 24.74 16.95 -12.28
N ALA A 229 25.18 15.68 -12.25
CA ALA A 229 24.61 14.62 -11.43
C ALA A 229 24.44 15.01 -9.95
N ARG A 230 25.37 15.81 -9.41
CA ARG A 230 25.27 16.31 -8.03
C ARG A 230 24.10 17.28 -7.84
N THR A 231 23.86 18.18 -8.78
CA THR A 231 22.75 19.13 -8.75
C THR A 231 21.41 18.39 -8.93
N GLN A 232 21.35 17.45 -9.87
CA GLN A 232 20.18 16.58 -10.05
C GLN A 232 19.84 15.84 -8.76
N SER A 233 20.85 15.30 -8.06
CA SER A 233 20.63 14.62 -6.78
C SER A 233 20.07 15.55 -5.70
N TRP A 234 20.54 16.79 -5.61
CA TRP A 234 19.98 17.76 -4.69
C TRP A 234 18.54 18.13 -5.01
N VAL A 235 18.21 18.34 -6.29
CA VAL A 235 16.83 18.62 -6.74
C VAL A 235 15.91 17.46 -6.37
N ASN A 236 16.34 16.21 -6.59
CA ASN A 236 15.57 15.03 -6.27
C ASN A 236 15.37 14.85 -4.76
N ILE A 237 16.42 15.04 -3.95
CA ILE A 237 16.31 14.98 -2.48
C ILE A 237 15.31 16.04 -1.99
N PHE A 238 15.40 17.25 -2.49
CA PHE A 238 14.50 18.35 -2.12
C PHE A 238 13.04 18.04 -2.52
N GLY A 239 12.82 17.58 -3.77
CA GLY A 239 11.50 17.21 -4.26
C GLY A 239 10.86 16.08 -3.44
N VAL A 240 11.63 15.03 -3.14
CA VAL A 240 11.14 13.93 -2.29
C VAL A 240 10.83 14.40 -0.87
N SER A 241 11.73 15.20 -0.27
CA SER A 241 11.58 15.59 1.13
C SER A 241 10.48 16.62 1.37
N LEU A 242 10.25 17.55 0.43
CA LEU A 242 9.27 18.63 0.58
C LEU A 242 7.94 18.39 -0.14
N LEU A 243 7.90 17.52 -1.15
CA LEU A 243 6.68 17.26 -1.90
C LEU A 243 6.23 15.80 -1.72
N GLY A 244 7.09 14.84 -2.01
CA GLY A 244 6.73 13.42 -2.04
C GLY A 244 6.36 12.87 -0.66
N LEU A 245 7.25 12.96 0.30
CA LEU A 245 7.01 12.45 1.66
C LEU A 245 5.87 13.18 2.37
N PRO A 246 5.77 14.53 2.36
CA PRO A 246 4.66 15.23 2.98
C PRO A 246 3.30 14.84 2.39
N LEU A 247 3.21 14.66 1.06
CA LEU A 247 1.98 14.18 0.44
C LEU A 247 1.55 12.81 0.99
N CYS A 248 2.48 11.84 1.03
CA CYS A 248 2.20 10.52 1.55
C CYS A 248 1.83 10.54 3.05
N PHE A 249 2.55 11.33 3.86
CA PHE A 249 2.21 11.49 5.27
C PHE A 249 0.86 12.15 5.46
N THR A 250 0.50 13.14 4.64
CA THR A 250 -0.83 13.76 4.68
C THR A 250 -1.92 12.73 4.39
N ILE A 251 -1.76 11.88 3.37
CA ILE A 251 -2.72 10.81 3.06
C ILE A 251 -2.86 9.85 4.24
N LEU A 252 -1.75 9.38 4.80
CA LEU A 252 -1.78 8.44 5.92
C LEU A 252 -2.34 9.07 7.19
N THR A 253 -1.85 10.25 7.58
CA THR A 253 -2.28 10.89 8.84
C THR A 253 -3.74 11.33 8.76
N LEU A 254 -4.15 12.13 7.77
CA LEU A 254 -5.53 12.59 7.67
C LEU A 254 -6.50 11.44 7.33
N GLY A 255 -6.05 10.49 6.51
CA GLY A 255 -6.87 9.33 6.15
C GLY A 255 -7.07 8.33 7.27
N MET A 256 -6.13 8.25 8.23
CA MET A 256 -6.13 7.22 9.28
C MET A 256 -6.03 7.80 10.71
N TRP A 257 -6.21 9.09 10.89
CA TRP A 257 -6.06 9.77 12.19
C TRP A 257 -7.06 9.29 13.24
N ASP A 258 -8.31 9.14 12.85
CA ASP A 258 -9.43 8.80 13.72
C ASP A 258 -10.28 7.68 13.12
N ARG A 259 -11.18 7.16 13.92
CA ARG A 259 -12.15 6.13 13.52
C ARG A 259 -13.06 6.60 12.38
N THR A 260 -13.36 7.89 12.33
CA THR A 260 -14.23 8.52 11.31
C THR A 260 -13.47 9.02 10.09
N SER A 261 -12.15 8.88 10.06
CA SER A 261 -11.31 9.31 8.94
C SER A 261 -11.61 8.55 7.64
N SER A 262 -11.28 9.18 6.51
CA SER A 262 -11.65 8.73 5.17
C SER A 262 -11.17 7.32 4.80
N ILE A 263 -10.09 6.81 5.40
CA ILE A 263 -9.60 5.44 5.18
C ILE A 263 -10.11 4.51 6.27
N ASN A 264 -10.03 4.90 7.55
CA ASN A 264 -10.43 4.03 8.66
C ASN A 264 -11.93 3.73 8.68
N SER A 265 -12.78 4.75 8.47
CA SER A 265 -14.23 4.58 8.58
C SER A 265 -14.78 3.51 7.64
N PRO A 266 -14.50 3.53 6.32
CA PRO A 266 -14.97 2.49 5.40
C PRO A 266 -14.38 1.11 5.69
N LEU A 267 -13.11 1.04 6.11
CA LEU A 267 -12.46 -0.22 6.46
C LEU A 267 -13.11 -0.86 7.70
N LEU A 268 -13.39 -0.09 8.74
CA LEU A 268 -13.96 -0.58 9.99
C LEU A 268 -15.44 -0.96 9.86
N SER A 269 -16.19 -0.23 9.03
CA SER A 269 -17.61 -0.51 8.76
C SER A 269 -17.83 -1.59 7.70
N VAL A 270 -16.77 -1.99 6.98
CA VAL A 270 -16.86 -2.86 5.78
C VAL A 270 -17.83 -2.26 4.78
N GLU A 271 -17.57 -1.00 4.39
CA GLU A 271 -18.46 -0.24 3.53
C GLU A 271 -18.56 -0.85 2.13
N VAL A 272 -19.78 -1.01 1.65
CA VAL A 272 -20.07 -1.57 0.33
C VAL A 272 -20.75 -0.55 -0.57
N SER A 273 -20.80 -0.82 -1.87
CA SER A 273 -21.56 -0.04 -2.82
C SER A 273 -23.06 -0.06 -2.45
N GLN A 274 -23.73 1.06 -2.67
CA GLN A 274 -25.18 1.19 -2.38
C GLN A 274 -26.05 0.35 -3.33
N SER A 275 -25.53 -0.08 -4.48
CA SER A 275 -26.22 -1.00 -5.37
C SER A 275 -26.29 -2.39 -4.72
N GLY A 276 -27.46 -2.86 -4.36
CA GLY A 276 -27.67 -4.17 -3.70
C GLY A 276 -27.15 -5.38 -4.49
N TYR A 277 -26.78 -5.18 -5.75
CA TYR A 277 -26.30 -6.18 -6.70
C TYR A 277 -24.83 -5.99 -7.09
N GLY A 278 -24.11 -5.06 -6.45
CA GLY A 278 -22.70 -4.81 -6.69
C GLY A 278 -21.75 -5.75 -5.95
N MET A 279 -20.47 -5.55 -6.21
CA MET A 279 -19.37 -6.18 -5.46
C MET A 279 -19.19 -5.54 -4.08
N TYR A 280 -18.71 -6.32 -3.13
CA TYR A 280 -18.46 -5.85 -1.76
C TYR A 280 -17.00 -5.47 -1.52
N VAL A 281 -16.40 -4.75 -2.49
CA VAL A 281 -14.97 -4.39 -2.51
C VAL A 281 -14.69 -2.91 -2.23
N LYS A 282 -15.71 -2.06 -2.03
CA LYS A 282 -15.53 -0.62 -1.86
C LYS A 282 -14.58 -0.27 -0.70
N TYR A 283 -14.72 -0.93 0.45
CA TYR A 283 -13.86 -0.70 1.60
C TYR A 283 -12.39 -1.05 1.32
N ILE A 284 -12.15 -2.08 0.49
CA ILE A 284 -10.78 -2.45 0.07
C ILE A 284 -10.20 -1.38 -0.87
N MET A 285 -11.02 -0.81 -1.78
CA MET A 285 -10.58 0.28 -2.66
C MET A 285 -10.10 1.50 -1.88
N VAL A 286 -10.78 1.83 -0.77
CA VAL A 286 -10.32 2.92 0.11
C VAL A 286 -8.98 2.57 0.76
N GLY A 287 -8.76 1.31 1.13
CA GLY A 287 -7.49 0.80 1.62
C GLY A 287 -6.34 0.93 0.62
N PHE A 288 -6.61 1.01 -0.70
CA PHE A 288 -5.57 1.24 -1.72
C PHE A 288 -4.83 2.56 -1.52
N LEU A 289 -5.47 3.60 -0.98
CA LEU A 289 -4.81 4.86 -0.66
C LEU A 289 -3.73 4.67 0.42
N ALA A 290 -4.00 3.84 1.43
CA ALA A 290 -3.01 3.52 2.45
C ALA A 290 -1.85 2.70 1.87
N ILE A 291 -2.14 1.70 1.03
CA ILE A 291 -1.13 0.88 0.34
C ILE A 291 -0.27 1.76 -0.58
N PHE A 292 -0.90 2.65 -1.35
CA PHE A 292 -0.21 3.64 -2.19
C PHE A 292 0.75 4.49 -1.37
N ALA A 293 0.23 5.20 -0.36
CA ALA A 293 1.05 6.11 0.43
C ALA A 293 2.18 5.37 1.16
N PHE A 294 1.91 4.18 1.71
CA PHE A 294 2.89 3.35 2.38
C PHE A 294 4.00 2.87 1.44
N SER A 295 3.65 2.34 0.28
CA SER A 295 4.63 1.88 -0.73
C SER A 295 5.45 3.04 -1.29
N MET A 296 4.82 4.21 -1.51
CA MET A 296 5.52 5.41 -1.97
C MET A 296 6.50 5.96 -0.93
N VAL A 297 6.16 5.96 0.37
CA VAL A 297 7.11 6.34 1.43
C VAL A 297 8.36 5.46 1.39
N ILE A 298 8.18 4.14 1.24
CA ILE A 298 9.31 3.20 1.13
C ILE A 298 10.12 3.50 -0.13
N GLN A 299 9.46 3.70 -1.27
CA GLN A 299 10.14 4.00 -2.53
C GLN A 299 10.87 5.35 -2.50
N PHE A 300 10.28 6.39 -1.89
CA PHE A 300 10.94 7.68 -1.67
C PHE A 300 12.15 7.55 -0.74
N SER A 301 12.08 6.71 0.30
CA SER A 301 13.22 6.44 1.17
C SER A 301 14.36 5.74 0.42
N SER A 302 14.02 4.79 -0.48
CA SER A 302 14.97 4.19 -1.41
C SER A 302 15.62 5.26 -2.32
N TYR A 303 14.81 6.15 -2.86
CA TYR A 303 15.27 7.21 -3.75
C TYR A 303 16.20 8.21 -3.04
N LEU A 304 15.89 8.56 -1.78
CA LEU A 304 16.80 9.35 -0.94
C LEU A 304 18.16 8.66 -0.76
N LEU A 305 18.18 7.37 -0.46
CA LEU A 305 19.43 6.60 -0.33
C LEU A 305 20.21 6.63 -1.64
N LYS A 306 19.57 6.40 -2.79
CA LYS A 306 20.22 6.47 -4.12
C LYS A 306 20.93 7.80 -4.33
N HIS A 307 20.23 8.91 -4.07
CA HIS A 307 20.80 10.25 -4.30
C HIS A 307 21.82 10.66 -3.24
N PHE A 308 21.71 10.22 -2.01
CA PHE A 308 22.77 10.39 -1.01
C PHE A 308 24.06 9.66 -1.45
N GLY A 309 23.94 8.47 -2.04
CA GLY A 309 25.08 7.73 -2.60
C GLY A 309 25.80 8.53 -3.70
N VAL A 310 25.04 9.11 -4.64
CA VAL A 310 25.62 9.96 -5.71
C VAL A 310 26.33 11.18 -5.13
N LEU A 311 25.77 11.84 -4.09
CA LEU A 311 26.43 12.97 -3.43
C LEU A 311 27.72 12.57 -2.72
N ARG A 312 27.87 11.29 -2.33
CA ARG A 312 29.07 10.71 -1.72
C ARG A 312 30.06 10.13 -2.75
N GLY A 313 29.78 10.27 -4.05
CA GLY A 313 30.66 9.82 -5.14
C GLY A 313 30.46 8.36 -5.54
N GLU A 314 29.40 7.68 -5.06
CA GLU A 314 29.04 6.38 -5.61
C GLU A 314 28.46 6.57 -7.03
N THR A 315 28.99 5.83 -7.99
CA THR A 315 28.42 5.82 -9.35
C THR A 315 27.07 5.15 -9.33
N ALA A 316 26.05 5.80 -9.92
CA ALA A 316 24.75 5.20 -10.11
C ALA A 316 24.91 3.95 -11.00
N THR A 317 24.86 2.76 -10.41
CA THR A 317 24.74 1.54 -11.18
C THR A 317 23.32 1.50 -11.74
N THR A 318 23.18 1.93 -13.00
CA THR A 318 21.99 1.65 -13.78
C THR A 318 21.94 0.13 -13.96
N LYS A 319 21.20 -0.58 -13.12
CA LYS A 319 20.76 -1.92 -13.51
C LYS A 319 19.85 -1.71 -14.71
N ALA A 320 20.40 -1.90 -15.91
CA ALA A 320 19.58 -2.24 -17.06
C ALA A 320 18.87 -3.55 -16.67
N ASN A 321 17.59 -3.47 -16.35
CA ASN A 321 16.76 -4.67 -16.25
C ASN A 321 16.56 -5.19 -17.68
N PRO A 322 16.74 -6.51 -17.90
CA PRO A 322 16.35 -7.15 -19.14
C PRO A 322 14.82 -7.19 -19.29
#